data_0d6271f91342790ca487f1cfee31ccbc
#
_entry.id   0d6271f91342790ca487f1cfee31ccbc
#
_cell.length_a   1.000
_cell.length_b   1.000
_cell.length_c   1.000
_cell.angle_alpha   90.00
_cell.angle_beta   90.00
_cell.angle_gamma   90.00
#
_symmetry.space_group_name_H-M   'P 1'
#
loop_
_entity.id
_entity.type
_entity.pdbx_description
1 polymer ?
#
loop_
_entity_poly.entity_id
_entity_poly.type
_entity_poly.pdbx_seq_one_letter_code
_entity_poly.pdbx_strand_id
1 'polypeptide(L)'
;MEVEITKSDLKTVLSKNVRNNKFNAIKNALAKDIRNYLEKADYLGWRPVAEGKHIESAYFAYYSRELGCKTFLCMRKLEDGNIFKPYAIIDEHTFKAGITELRK
;
A
#
# COMPACT_ATOMS: atom_id res chain seq x y z
N MET A 1 -10.30 6.51 -9.77
CA MET A 1 -10.09 5.33 -8.88
C MET A 1 -11.01 5.45 -7.67
N GLU A 2 -11.87 4.47 -7.47
CA GLU A 2 -12.65 4.39 -6.25
C GLU A 2 -11.86 3.65 -5.18
N VAL A 3 -11.88 4.20 -3.97
CA VAL A 3 -11.16 3.63 -2.82
C VAL A 3 -12.13 3.43 -1.67
N GLU A 4 -12.11 2.24 -1.08
CA GLU A 4 -12.86 1.91 0.13
C GLU A 4 -11.89 1.47 1.22
N ILE A 5 -12.08 2.00 2.42
CA ILE A 5 -11.26 1.67 3.58
C ILE A 5 -12.17 1.23 4.72
N THR A 6 -12.04 -0.04 5.13
CA THR A 6 -12.80 -0.60 6.25
C THR A 6 -11.86 -0.99 7.39
N LYS A 7 -12.42 -1.31 8.55
CA LYS A 7 -11.62 -1.84 9.68
C LYS A 7 -10.93 -3.14 9.31
N SER A 8 -11.58 -3.98 8.50
CA SER A 8 -11.00 -5.25 8.02
C SER A 8 -9.80 -4.99 7.12
N ASP A 9 -9.87 -3.98 6.26
CA ASP A 9 -8.76 -3.59 5.39
C ASP A 9 -7.55 -3.11 6.20
N LEU A 10 -7.79 -2.31 7.25
CA LEU A 10 -6.72 -1.85 8.13
C LEU A 10 -6.05 -3.03 8.87
N LYS A 11 -6.84 -4.00 9.31
CA LYS A 11 -6.29 -5.22 9.92
C LYS A 11 -5.41 -6.00 8.94
N THR A 12 -5.81 -6.06 7.67
CA THR A 12 -5.03 -6.69 6.62
C THR A 12 -3.66 -6.01 6.47
N VAL A 13 -3.63 -4.69 6.40
CA VAL A 13 -2.37 -3.93 6.32
C VAL A 13 -1.52 -4.15 7.56
N LEU A 14 -2.12 -4.08 8.75
CA LEU A 14 -1.40 -4.25 10.00
C LEU A 14 -0.81 -5.65 10.18
N SER A 15 -1.45 -6.68 9.64
CA SER A 15 -0.99 -8.07 9.76
C SER A 15 0.17 -8.43 8.83
N LYS A 16 0.43 -7.63 7.78
CA LYS A 16 1.48 -7.90 6.80
C LYS A 16 2.79 -7.27 7.23
N ASN A 17 3.49 -7.96 8.12
CA ASN A 17 4.75 -7.48 8.66
C ASN A 17 5.91 -7.78 7.71
N VAL A 18 6.86 -6.85 7.63
CA VAL A 18 8.17 -7.06 7.01
C VAL A 18 9.17 -7.49 8.09
N ARG A 19 10.36 -7.93 7.68
CA ARG A 19 11.39 -8.39 8.64
C ARG A 19 11.92 -7.27 9.54
N ASN A 20 11.84 -6.03 9.08
CA ASN A 20 12.37 -4.89 9.83
C ASN A 20 11.36 -4.42 10.87
N ASN A 21 11.61 -4.69 12.14
CA ASN A 21 10.74 -4.29 13.24
C ASN A 21 10.53 -2.78 13.35
N LYS A 22 11.57 -2.01 13.07
CA LYS A 22 11.49 -0.55 13.05
C LYS A 22 10.50 -0.08 11.99
N PHE A 23 10.55 -0.68 10.82
CA PHE A 23 9.62 -0.36 9.74
C PHE A 23 8.19 -0.75 10.11
N ASN A 24 7.98 -1.88 10.78
CA ASN A 24 6.64 -2.29 11.21
C ASN A 24 5.98 -1.26 12.13
N ALA A 25 6.74 -0.64 13.03
CA ALA A 25 6.23 0.43 13.88
C ALA A 25 5.81 1.65 13.07
N ILE A 26 6.60 2.02 12.06
CA ILE A 26 6.29 3.12 11.14
C ILE A 26 5.03 2.81 10.33
N LYS A 27 4.97 1.62 9.77
CA LYS A 27 3.81 1.13 9.00
C LYS A 27 2.53 1.20 9.83
N ASN A 28 2.58 0.75 11.07
CA ASN A 28 1.42 0.75 11.94
C ASN A 28 0.93 2.17 12.25
N ALA A 29 1.85 3.11 12.46
CA ALA A 29 1.50 4.50 12.66
C ALA A 29 0.83 5.11 11.41
N LEU A 30 1.35 4.83 10.23
CA LEU A 30 0.78 5.32 8.96
C LEU A 30 -0.58 4.70 8.65
N ALA A 31 -0.76 3.42 8.95
CA ALA A 31 -2.01 2.73 8.69
C ALA A 31 -3.18 3.28 9.52
N LYS A 32 -2.91 3.82 10.69
CA LYS A 32 -3.96 4.41 11.54
C LYS A 32 -4.62 5.63 10.91
N ASP A 33 -3.91 6.33 10.02
CA ASP A 33 -4.44 7.50 9.33
C ASP A 33 -4.19 7.37 7.82
N ILE A 34 -4.70 6.29 7.26
CA ILE A 34 -4.44 5.93 5.87
C ILE A 34 -5.09 6.89 4.88
N ARG A 35 -6.18 7.58 5.27
CA ARG A 35 -6.80 8.60 4.41
C ARG A 35 -5.88 9.79 4.23
N ASN A 36 -5.26 10.25 5.31
CA ASN A 36 -4.25 11.32 5.24
C ASN A 36 -3.04 10.88 4.42
N TYR A 37 -2.63 9.63 4.57
CA TYR A 37 -1.57 9.03 3.74
C TYR A 37 -1.89 9.18 2.26
N LEU A 38 -3.08 8.75 1.84
CA LEU A 38 -3.50 8.80 0.44
C LEU A 38 -3.59 10.23 -0.09
N GLU A 39 -4.04 11.18 0.71
CA GLU A 39 -4.12 12.58 0.31
C GLU A 39 -2.76 13.19 0.00
N LYS A 40 -1.71 12.74 0.70
CA LYS A 40 -0.35 13.29 0.57
C LYS A 40 0.56 12.45 -0.32
N ALA A 41 0.18 11.21 -0.61
CA ALA A 41 1.01 10.29 -1.36
C ALA A 41 0.98 10.60 -2.86
N ASP A 42 2.08 10.26 -3.53
CA ASP A 42 2.20 10.35 -4.99
C ASP A 42 1.77 9.04 -5.63
N TYR A 43 0.85 9.12 -6.57
CA TYR A 43 0.45 7.96 -7.35
C TYR A 43 1.55 7.55 -8.32
N LEU A 44 2.00 6.30 -8.23
CA LEU A 44 3.09 5.79 -9.06
C LEU A 44 2.60 5.01 -10.28
N GLY A 45 1.41 4.46 -10.23
CA GLY A 45 0.88 3.62 -11.28
C GLY A 45 0.30 2.31 -10.76
N TRP A 46 -0.05 1.42 -11.68
CA TRP A 46 -0.67 0.14 -11.36
C TRP A 46 -0.07 -0.98 -12.21
N ARG A 47 -0.28 -2.20 -11.76
CA ARG A 47 0.09 -3.40 -12.51
C ARG A 47 -0.96 -4.49 -12.32
N PRO A 48 -1.11 -5.40 -13.31
CA PRO A 48 -1.95 -6.57 -13.11
C PRO A 48 -1.29 -7.52 -12.09
N VAL A 49 -2.12 -8.20 -11.31
CA VAL A 49 -1.67 -9.26 -10.41
C VAL A 49 -2.60 -10.45 -10.55
N ALA A 50 -2.07 -11.64 -10.26
CA ALA A 50 -2.85 -12.87 -10.30
C ALA A 50 -2.69 -13.60 -8.97
N GLU A 51 -3.21 -12.99 -7.90
CA GLU A 51 -3.16 -13.55 -6.56
C GLU A 51 -4.56 -13.63 -5.97
N GLY A 52 -5.07 -14.85 -5.81
CA GLY A 52 -6.41 -15.07 -5.31
C GLY A 52 -7.45 -14.39 -6.21
N LYS A 53 -8.27 -13.55 -5.63
CA LYS A 53 -9.31 -12.79 -6.34
C LYS A 53 -8.87 -11.40 -6.77
N HIS A 54 -7.63 -11.01 -6.50
CA HIS A 54 -7.13 -9.69 -6.88
C HIS A 54 -6.62 -9.71 -8.31
N ILE A 55 -6.94 -8.67 -9.08
CA ILE A 55 -6.54 -8.55 -10.48
C ILE A 55 -5.64 -7.35 -10.76
N GLU A 56 -5.66 -6.34 -9.91
CA GLU A 56 -4.83 -5.15 -10.07
C GLU A 56 -4.28 -4.67 -8.74
N SER A 57 -3.05 -4.16 -8.78
CA SER A 57 -2.44 -3.44 -7.67
C SER A 57 -2.05 -2.04 -8.11
N ALA A 58 -2.42 -1.04 -7.32
CA ALA A 58 -2.02 0.35 -7.51
C ALA A 58 -1.08 0.76 -6.38
N TYR A 59 -0.11 1.61 -6.68
CA TYR A 59 0.96 1.96 -5.75
C TYR A 59 1.06 3.44 -5.54
N PHE A 60 1.26 3.84 -4.28
CA PHE A 60 1.40 5.22 -3.84
C PHE A 60 2.65 5.35 -2.99
N ALA A 61 3.43 6.39 -3.23
CA ALA A 61 4.64 6.66 -2.46
C ALA A 61 4.43 7.83 -1.50
N TYR A 62 4.92 7.68 -0.29
CA TYR A 62 4.88 8.73 0.73
C TYR A 62 6.19 8.80 1.50
N TYR A 63 6.79 9.97 1.54
CA TYR A 63 7.97 10.23 2.35
C TYR A 63 7.57 11.00 3.61
N SER A 64 7.85 10.43 4.76
CA SER A 64 7.62 11.08 6.04
C SER A 64 8.91 11.71 6.54
N ARG A 65 8.91 13.03 6.67
CA ARG A 65 10.05 13.76 7.26
C ARG A 65 10.23 13.41 8.73
N GLU A 66 9.14 13.24 9.45
CA GLU A 66 9.16 12.89 10.88
C GLU A 66 9.81 11.52 11.11
N LEU A 67 9.49 10.57 10.25
CA LEU A 67 9.98 9.20 10.38
C LEU A 67 11.27 8.96 9.58
N GLY A 68 11.63 9.90 8.71
CA GLY A 68 12.85 9.83 7.91
C GLY A 68 12.88 8.69 6.90
N CYS A 69 11.73 8.25 6.42
CA CYS A 69 11.70 7.13 5.49
C CYS A 69 10.62 7.29 4.41
N LYS A 70 10.86 6.63 3.28
CA LYS A 70 9.93 6.52 2.17
C LYS A 70 9.18 5.20 2.28
N THR A 71 7.86 5.26 2.14
CA THR A 71 6.99 4.09 2.21
C THR A 71 6.16 3.98 0.96
N PHE A 72 5.62 2.80 0.69
CA PHE A 72 4.80 2.53 -0.48
C PHE A 72 3.53 1.81 -0.05
N LEU A 73 2.39 2.40 -0.37
CA LEU A 73 1.09 1.78 -0.12
C LEU A 73 0.64 1.02 -1.36
N CYS A 74 0.34 -0.25 -1.18
CA CYS A 74 -0.27 -1.10 -2.20
C CYS A 74 -1.77 -1.15 -1.96
N MET A 75 -2.54 -0.76 -2.97
CA MET A 75 -3.99 -0.89 -3.00
C MET A 75 -4.34 -1.99 -3.99
N ARG A 76 -5.30 -2.86 -3.68
CA ARG A 76 -5.70 -3.95 -4.58
C ARG A 76 -7.17 -3.90 -4.94
N LYS A 77 -7.47 -4.30 -6.16
CA LYS A 77 -8.81 -4.39 -6.72
C LYS A 77 -9.19 -5.85 -6.94
N LEU A 78 -10.42 -6.21 -6.56
CA LEU A 78 -11.00 -7.53 -6.83
C LEU A 78 -11.49 -7.63 -8.27
N GLU A 79 -11.58 -8.86 -8.79
CA GLU A 79 -11.97 -9.14 -10.17
C GLU A 79 -13.34 -8.58 -10.53
N ASP A 80 -14.30 -8.67 -9.64
CA ASP A 80 -15.69 -8.29 -9.88
C ASP A 80 -16.03 -6.87 -9.45
N GLY A 81 -15.03 -6.04 -9.17
CA GLY A 81 -15.25 -4.70 -8.67
C GLY A 81 -14.35 -3.64 -9.30
N ASN A 82 -14.72 -2.39 -9.10
CA ASN A 82 -13.92 -1.23 -9.49
C ASN A 82 -13.30 -0.52 -8.27
N ILE A 83 -13.42 -1.13 -7.11
CA ILE A 83 -13.03 -0.54 -5.83
C ILE A 83 -11.67 -1.07 -5.42
N PHE A 84 -10.73 -0.14 -5.15
CA PHE A 84 -9.44 -0.46 -4.58
C PHE A 84 -9.49 -0.41 -3.06
N LYS A 85 -8.85 -1.38 -2.42
CA LYS A 85 -8.78 -1.48 -0.96
C LYS A 85 -7.32 -1.55 -0.51
N PRO A 86 -7.00 -0.97 0.66
CA PRO A 86 -5.65 -1.09 1.21
C PRO A 86 -5.25 -2.55 1.38
N TYR A 87 -4.04 -2.89 0.98
CA TYR A 87 -3.52 -4.24 1.08
C TYR A 87 -2.25 -4.33 1.92
N ALA A 88 -1.27 -3.47 1.63
CA ALA A 88 0.01 -3.50 2.34
C ALA A 88 0.71 -2.15 2.27
N ILE A 89 1.49 -1.84 3.29
CA ILE A 89 2.48 -0.76 3.26
C ILE A 89 3.85 -1.43 3.32
N ILE A 90 4.70 -1.14 2.35
CA ILE A 90 6.01 -1.77 2.21
C ILE A 90 7.12 -0.73 2.20
N ASP A 91 8.34 -1.16 2.51
CA ASP A 91 9.53 -0.32 2.46
C ASP A 91 10.09 -0.20 1.05
N GLU A 92 11.06 0.68 0.89
CA GLU A 92 11.69 0.93 -0.41
C GLU A 92 12.42 -0.29 -0.96
N HIS A 93 13.10 -1.04 -0.09
CA HIS A 93 13.82 -2.24 -0.49
C HIS A 93 12.85 -3.30 -1.05
N THR A 94 11.75 -3.57 -0.35
CA THR A 94 10.74 -4.52 -0.78
C THR A 94 10.09 -4.07 -2.09
N PHE A 95 9.78 -2.77 -2.20
CA PHE A 95 9.20 -2.21 -3.41
C PHE A 95 10.12 -2.39 -4.61
N LYS A 96 11.39 -2.00 -4.51
CA LYS A 96 12.35 -2.12 -5.61
C LYS A 96 12.65 -3.56 -6.00
N ALA A 97 12.64 -4.48 -5.03
CA ALA A 97 12.93 -5.89 -5.29
C ALA A 97 11.78 -6.61 -6.01
N GLY A 98 10.52 -6.20 -5.75
CA GLY A 98 9.34 -6.94 -6.24
C GLY A 98 8.54 -6.25 -7.34
N ILE A 99 8.73 -4.94 -7.54
CA ILE A 99 7.86 -4.17 -8.43
C ILE A 99 8.72 -3.44 -9.46
N THR A 100 8.73 -3.95 -10.69
CA THR A 100 9.64 -3.48 -11.72
C THR A 100 8.96 -2.65 -12.81
N GLU A 101 7.69 -2.86 -13.08
CA GLU A 101 6.97 -2.16 -14.14
C GLU A 101 5.60 -1.71 -13.65
N LEU A 102 5.33 -0.42 -13.81
CA LEU A 102 4.04 0.15 -13.49
C LEU A 102 3.47 0.89 -14.70
N ARG A 103 2.17 0.74 -14.88
CA ARG A 103 1.40 1.44 -15.91
C ARG A 103 0.76 2.68 -15.30
N LYS A 104 0.70 3.71 -16.06
CA LYS A 104 0.01 4.93 -15.67
C LYS A 104 -1.41 4.97 -16.27
#